data_7506f5153758fff147f30cd875400fd3
#
_entry.id   7506f5153758fff147f30cd875400fd3
#
_cell.length_a   1.000
_cell.length_b   1.000
_cell.length_c   1.000
_cell.angle_alpha   90.00
_cell.angle_beta   90.00
_cell.angle_gamma   90.00
#
_symmetry.space_group_name_H-M   'P 1'
#
loop_
_entity.id
_entity.type
_entity.pdbx_description
1 polymer ?
#
loop_
_entity_poly.entity_id
_entity_poly.type
_entity_poly.pdbx_seq_one_letter_code
_entity_poly.pdbx_strand_id
1 'polypeptide(L)'
;SGSSVSSAGDINSDGFDDLIIGASNASPDGIENAGSSYVVYGKTLFNKELNLSNLNGRNGFRLDGAMKYDQSGASISSAGDINGDGFDDLVIVSSDSVLLNGIYYSASINVVFGKSSGFSASFNLSDLDGKSGFRLIDLEGSDAVAKTAGDINGDGFDDLIVSNSFADPNDIENSGSSYVVFGRSSGFDATFDLSSLDGSNGF
;
A
#
# COMPACT_ATOMS: atom_id res chain seq x y z
N SER A 1 8.45 -15.12 -0.36
CA SER A 1 8.73 -13.70 -0.49
C SER A 1 9.31 -13.36 -1.86
N GLY A 2 9.26 -12.09 -2.26
CA GLY A 2 9.78 -11.64 -3.55
C GLY A 2 8.80 -11.76 -4.71
N SER A 3 7.49 -11.80 -4.46
CA SER A 3 6.47 -11.68 -5.51
C SER A 3 6.51 -10.28 -6.15
N SER A 4 6.82 -9.28 -5.35
CA SER A 4 7.07 -7.90 -5.76
C SER A 4 8.20 -7.30 -4.93
N VAL A 5 8.92 -6.34 -5.47
CA VAL A 5 10.01 -5.61 -4.78
C VAL A 5 10.04 -4.16 -5.27
N SER A 6 10.29 -3.22 -4.36
CA SER A 6 10.38 -1.80 -4.67
C SER A 6 11.25 -1.06 -3.65
N SER A 7 11.66 0.17 -3.98
CA SER A 7 12.04 1.14 -2.97
C SER A 7 10.81 1.52 -2.15
N ALA A 8 11.01 1.75 -0.87
CA ALA A 8 10.00 2.26 0.06
C ALA A 8 10.15 3.76 0.32
N GLY A 9 11.23 4.39 -0.23
CA GLY A 9 11.67 5.71 0.20
C GLY A 9 12.23 5.67 1.62
N ASP A 10 12.37 6.82 2.26
CA ASP A 10 12.84 6.95 3.66
C ASP A 10 11.63 7.01 4.60
N ILE A 11 11.04 5.83 4.90
CA ILE A 11 9.80 5.71 5.67
C ILE A 11 9.97 6.09 7.16
N ASN A 12 11.20 6.17 7.64
CA ASN A 12 11.53 6.46 9.04
C ASN A 12 12.33 7.76 9.24
N SER A 13 12.71 8.44 8.13
CA SER A 13 13.50 9.67 8.05
C SER A 13 14.87 9.53 8.75
N ASP A 14 15.55 8.39 8.54
CA ASP A 14 16.91 8.16 9.05
C ASP A 14 18.01 8.55 8.04
N GLY A 15 17.63 9.00 6.85
CA GLY A 15 18.49 9.44 5.77
C GLY A 15 18.94 8.33 4.82
N PHE A 16 18.35 7.14 4.92
CA PHE A 16 18.57 6.04 4.00
C PHE A 16 17.24 5.58 3.39
N ASP A 17 17.23 5.38 2.07
CA ASP A 17 16.07 4.75 1.43
C ASP A 17 15.89 3.32 1.94
N ASP A 18 14.65 2.94 2.16
CA ASP A 18 14.21 1.64 2.63
C ASP A 18 13.77 0.74 1.47
N LEU A 19 13.64 -0.54 1.74
CA LEU A 19 13.15 -1.52 0.77
C LEU A 19 11.83 -2.11 1.22
N ILE A 20 10.93 -2.37 0.28
CA ILE A 20 9.73 -3.17 0.52
C ILE A 20 9.71 -4.41 -0.38
N ILE A 21 9.32 -5.55 0.21
CA ILE A 21 9.34 -6.88 -0.43
C ILE A 21 7.98 -7.53 -0.19
N GLY A 22 7.22 -7.80 -1.25
CA GLY A 22 5.94 -8.49 -1.16
C GLY A 22 6.08 -10.02 -1.13
N ALA A 23 5.14 -10.64 -0.47
CA ALA A 23 4.98 -12.09 -0.36
C ALA A 23 3.49 -12.44 -0.37
N SER A 24 2.83 -12.24 -1.52
CA SER A 24 1.37 -12.34 -1.68
C SER A 24 0.78 -13.69 -1.29
N ASN A 25 1.55 -14.78 -1.39
CA ASN A 25 1.12 -16.12 -0.98
C ASN A 25 1.50 -16.47 0.47
N ALA A 26 1.99 -15.52 1.26
CA ALA A 26 2.26 -15.77 2.67
C ALA A 26 0.95 -16.01 3.44
N SER A 27 1.05 -16.77 4.51
CA SER A 27 -0.09 -17.07 5.40
C SER A 27 0.24 -16.61 6.83
N PRO A 28 0.28 -15.27 7.07
CA PRO A 28 0.57 -14.74 8.40
C PRO A 28 -0.47 -15.24 9.41
N ASP A 29 0.01 -15.61 10.59
CA ASP A 29 -0.80 -16.10 11.71
C ASP A 29 -1.79 -17.24 11.34
N GLY A 30 -1.46 -18.00 10.27
CA GLY A 30 -2.27 -19.11 9.78
C GLY A 30 -3.42 -18.70 8.86
N ILE A 31 -3.55 -17.44 8.50
CA ILE A 31 -4.57 -16.96 7.54
C ILE A 31 -4.07 -17.27 6.12
N GLU A 32 -4.67 -18.27 5.52
CA GLU A 32 -4.25 -18.82 4.21
C GLU A 32 -4.22 -17.76 3.13
N ASN A 33 -3.03 -17.58 2.50
CA ASN A 33 -2.78 -16.63 1.40
C ASN A 33 -3.26 -15.18 1.69
N ALA A 34 -3.26 -14.76 2.95
CA ALA A 34 -3.57 -13.36 3.26
C ALA A 34 -2.50 -12.39 2.71
N GLY A 35 -1.29 -12.91 2.49
CA GLY A 35 -0.17 -12.12 2.00
C GLY A 35 0.53 -11.33 3.12
N SER A 36 1.78 -10.99 2.86
CA SER A 36 2.58 -10.11 3.73
C SER A 36 3.52 -9.26 2.90
N SER A 37 3.85 -8.08 3.40
CA SER A 37 4.93 -7.25 2.89
C SER A 37 5.96 -7.00 3.97
N TYR A 38 7.23 -6.96 3.61
CA TYR A 38 8.35 -6.77 4.52
C TYR A 38 9.07 -5.48 4.18
N VAL A 39 9.14 -4.56 5.12
CA VAL A 39 9.96 -3.35 5.02
C VAL A 39 11.30 -3.60 5.69
N VAL A 40 12.39 -3.28 5.01
CA VAL A 40 13.76 -3.41 5.49
C VAL A 40 14.38 -2.02 5.52
N TYR A 41 14.72 -1.55 6.71
CA TYR A 41 15.34 -0.23 6.86
C TYR A 41 16.74 -0.17 6.25
N GLY A 42 16.99 0.92 5.51
CA GLY A 42 18.28 1.28 4.97
C GLY A 42 19.34 1.46 6.05
N LYS A 43 20.59 1.36 5.71
CA LYS A 43 21.73 1.60 6.61
C LYS A 43 23.05 1.50 5.88
N THR A 44 24.10 2.04 6.49
CA THR A 44 25.46 2.08 5.91
C THR A 44 26.07 0.70 5.66
N LEU A 45 25.73 -0.31 6.47
CA LEU A 45 26.33 -1.65 6.39
C LEU A 45 25.28 -2.75 6.50
N PHE A 46 25.23 -3.61 5.50
CA PHE A 46 24.39 -4.82 5.51
C PHE A 46 25.26 -6.07 5.70
N ASN A 47 24.70 -7.07 6.35
CA ASN A 47 25.25 -8.42 6.30
C ASN A 47 25.07 -8.98 4.88
N LYS A 48 25.89 -9.97 4.52
CA LYS A 48 25.81 -10.65 3.22
C LYS A 48 24.40 -11.21 2.93
N GLU A 49 23.71 -11.61 3.99
CA GLU A 49 22.38 -12.19 3.93
C GLU A 49 21.50 -11.56 4.99
N LEU A 50 20.25 -11.29 4.64
CA LEU A 50 19.22 -10.80 5.54
C LEU A 50 18.06 -11.82 5.57
N ASN A 51 17.75 -12.33 6.76
CA ASN A 51 16.58 -13.16 6.95
C ASN A 51 15.40 -12.27 7.38
N LEU A 52 14.35 -12.20 6.57
CA LEU A 52 13.17 -11.39 6.82
C LEU A 52 12.42 -11.78 8.09
N SER A 53 12.58 -13.03 8.58
CA SER A 53 11.99 -13.43 9.86
C SER A 53 12.67 -12.78 11.09
N ASN A 54 13.79 -12.11 10.92
CA ASN A 54 14.51 -11.40 11.97
C ASN A 54 14.14 -9.90 12.05
N LEU A 55 13.15 -9.45 11.28
CA LEU A 55 12.63 -8.09 11.40
C LEU A 55 11.92 -7.93 12.75
N ASN A 56 12.19 -6.83 13.45
CA ASN A 56 11.82 -6.66 14.85
C ASN A 56 11.34 -5.24 15.21
N GLY A 57 11.01 -4.45 14.20
CA GLY A 57 10.59 -3.05 14.34
C GLY A 57 11.75 -2.04 14.37
N ARG A 58 12.99 -2.49 14.61
CA ARG A 58 14.20 -1.62 14.62
C ARG A 58 15.04 -1.72 13.35
N ASN A 59 14.93 -2.81 12.64
CA ASN A 59 15.65 -3.08 11.39
C ASN A 59 14.69 -3.26 10.21
N GLY A 60 13.42 -3.00 10.43
CA GLY A 60 12.32 -3.21 9.53
C GLY A 60 11.15 -3.92 10.21
N PHE A 61 10.08 -4.12 9.50
CA PHE A 61 8.83 -4.68 10.03
C PHE A 61 8.06 -5.43 8.94
N ARG A 62 6.97 -6.10 9.34
CA ARG A 62 6.08 -6.83 8.45
C ARG A 62 4.69 -6.19 8.46
N LEU A 63 4.10 -6.09 7.29
CA LEU A 63 2.72 -5.68 7.05
C LEU A 63 1.93 -6.91 6.62
N ASP A 64 0.85 -7.22 7.30
CA ASP A 64 0.09 -8.45 7.07
C ASP A 64 -1.30 -8.14 6.51
N GLY A 65 -1.70 -8.90 5.48
CA GLY A 65 -3.07 -8.94 5.01
C GLY A 65 -4.00 -9.53 6.06
N ALA A 66 -5.26 -9.10 6.06
CA ALA A 66 -6.22 -9.42 7.11
C ALA A 66 -7.15 -10.58 6.77
N MET A 67 -7.41 -10.83 5.49
CA MET A 67 -8.40 -11.80 5.05
C MET A 67 -7.76 -12.96 4.29
N LYS A 68 -8.40 -14.12 4.37
CA LYS A 68 -8.02 -15.29 3.62
C LYS A 68 -8.07 -14.99 2.12
N TYR A 69 -6.99 -15.30 1.41
CA TYR A 69 -6.79 -15.05 -0.02
C TYR A 69 -6.69 -13.58 -0.44
N ASP A 70 -6.48 -12.66 0.49
CA ASP A 70 -6.26 -11.23 0.24
C ASP A 70 -5.04 -10.97 -0.66
N GLN A 71 -4.05 -11.86 -0.61
CA GLN A 71 -2.81 -11.79 -1.38
C GLN A 71 -2.11 -10.42 -1.26
N SER A 72 -2.20 -9.80 -0.10
CA SER A 72 -1.57 -8.52 0.18
C SER A 72 -0.08 -8.52 -0.16
N GLY A 73 0.39 -7.47 -0.81
CA GLY A 73 1.76 -7.40 -1.32
C GLY A 73 1.93 -8.01 -2.72
N ALA A 74 0.85 -8.19 -3.47
CA ALA A 74 0.91 -8.54 -4.90
C ALA A 74 1.60 -7.43 -5.71
N SER A 75 1.26 -6.17 -5.43
CA SER A 75 1.99 -4.99 -5.90
C SER A 75 2.29 -4.07 -4.70
N ILE A 76 3.48 -3.47 -4.71
CA ILE A 76 3.97 -2.60 -3.63
C ILE A 76 4.81 -1.47 -4.23
N SER A 77 4.76 -0.30 -3.61
CA SER A 77 5.55 0.87 -4.01
C SER A 77 5.68 1.86 -2.86
N SER A 78 6.59 2.84 -2.98
CA SER A 78 6.45 4.10 -2.25
C SER A 78 5.24 4.86 -2.77
N ALA A 79 4.57 5.59 -1.88
CA ALA A 79 3.53 6.57 -2.17
C ALA A 79 4.08 8.01 -2.16
N GLY A 80 5.37 8.21 -1.83
CA GLY A 80 5.92 9.52 -1.50
C GLY A 80 5.35 10.03 -0.17
N ASP A 81 5.50 11.30 0.13
CA ASP A 81 4.94 11.95 1.32
C ASP A 81 3.52 12.48 1.01
N ILE A 82 2.53 11.57 1.00
CA ILE A 82 1.14 11.90 0.61
C ILE A 82 0.41 12.70 1.68
N ASN A 83 0.90 12.67 2.93
CA ASN A 83 0.29 13.37 4.06
C ASN A 83 1.04 14.64 4.51
N GLY A 84 2.24 14.90 3.97
CA GLY A 84 3.07 16.07 4.23
C GLY A 84 3.72 16.08 5.60
N ASP A 85 4.00 14.91 6.19
CA ASP A 85 4.61 14.81 7.52
C ASP A 85 6.13 14.67 7.48
N GLY A 86 6.72 14.58 6.29
CA GLY A 86 8.16 14.51 6.04
C GLY A 86 8.72 13.09 6.05
N PHE A 87 7.87 12.08 6.00
CA PHE A 87 8.23 10.67 5.85
C PHE A 87 7.63 10.13 4.56
N ASP A 88 8.38 9.30 3.84
CA ASP A 88 7.79 8.60 2.71
C ASP A 88 6.75 7.59 3.21
N ASP A 89 5.68 7.44 2.45
CA ASP A 89 4.57 6.54 2.71
C ASP A 89 4.62 5.32 1.79
N LEU A 90 3.91 4.27 2.13
CA LEU A 90 3.86 3.02 1.37
C LEU A 90 2.48 2.81 0.76
N VAL A 91 2.46 2.22 -0.42
CA VAL A 91 1.25 1.65 -0.99
C VAL A 91 1.40 0.15 -1.18
N ILE A 92 0.42 -0.60 -0.65
CA ILE A 92 0.34 -2.06 -0.71
C ILE A 92 -0.97 -2.44 -1.37
N VAL A 93 -0.87 -3.14 -2.49
CA VAL A 93 -2.03 -3.63 -3.24
C VAL A 93 -2.23 -5.11 -2.93
N SER A 94 -3.46 -5.45 -2.62
CA SER A 94 -3.95 -6.83 -2.54
C SER A 94 -4.57 -7.18 -3.88
N SER A 95 -4.19 -8.32 -4.45
CA SER A 95 -4.80 -8.78 -5.69
C SER A 95 -5.90 -9.78 -5.36
N ASP A 96 -7.09 -9.32 -5.09
CA ASP A 96 -8.18 -10.22 -4.78
C ASP A 96 -9.12 -10.39 -5.97
N SER A 97 -9.15 -11.61 -6.53
CA SER A 97 -10.14 -12.07 -7.48
C SER A 97 -10.75 -13.39 -6.99
N VAL A 98 -10.93 -13.53 -5.68
CA VAL A 98 -11.50 -14.77 -5.14
C VAL A 98 -13.01 -14.69 -5.07
N LEU A 99 -13.65 -15.58 -5.81
CA LEU A 99 -15.07 -15.89 -5.65
C LEU A 99 -15.22 -16.81 -4.43
N LEU A 100 -15.40 -16.24 -3.22
CA LEU A 100 -15.68 -17.01 -2.02
C LEU A 100 -17.18 -16.96 -1.72
N ASN A 101 -17.83 -18.12 -1.69
CA ASN A 101 -19.28 -18.21 -1.40
C ASN A 101 -20.19 -17.39 -2.34
N GLY A 102 -19.78 -17.16 -3.60
CA GLY A 102 -20.55 -16.36 -4.55
C GLY A 102 -20.35 -14.84 -4.41
N ILE A 103 -19.38 -14.39 -3.61
CA ILE A 103 -19.03 -12.99 -3.46
C ILE A 103 -17.67 -12.78 -4.12
N TYR A 104 -17.59 -11.85 -5.05
CA TYR A 104 -16.33 -11.35 -5.59
C TYR A 104 -15.74 -10.35 -4.60
N TYR A 105 -14.51 -10.54 -4.21
CA TYR A 105 -13.73 -9.56 -3.49
C TYR A 105 -12.94 -8.75 -4.51
N SER A 106 -13.00 -7.43 -4.43
CA SER A 106 -12.24 -6.54 -5.29
C SER A 106 -10.85 -6.29 -4.69
N ALA A 107 -9.88 -5.95 -5.53
CA ALA A 107 -8.56 -5.52 -5.08
C ALA A 107 -8.69 -4.42 -4.01
N SER A 108 -7.86 -4.46 -2.98
CA SER A 108 -7.76 -3.39 -2.00
C SER A 108 -6.41 -2.71 -2.08
N ILE A 109 -6.40 -1.39 -1.92
CA ILE A 109 -5.18 -0.60 -1.87
C ILE A 109 -5.08 0.01 -0.49
N ASN A 110 -3.97 -0.29 0.18
CA ASN A 110 -3.68 0.21 1.52
C ASN A 110 -2.51 1.18 1.43
N VAL A 111 -2.67 2.39 1.96
CA VAL A 111 -1.60 3.37 2.16
C VAL A 111 -1.21 3.33 3.63
N VAL A 112 0.08 3.18 3.92
CA VAL A 112 0.62 3.13 5.28
C VAL A 112 1.58 4.30 5.46
N PHE A 113 1.29 5.17 6.43
CA PHE A 113 2.09 6.36 6.68
C PHE A 113 3.40 6.04 7.37
N GLY A 114 4.48 6.67 6.88
CA GLY A 114 5.78 6.69 7.51
C GLY A 114 5.74 7.37 8.88
N LYS A 115 6.76 7.18 9.70
CA LYS A 115 6.84 7.83 11.01
C LYS A 115 8.16 7.62 11.73
N SER A 116 8.64 8.65 12.43
CA SER A 116 9.86 8.60 13.26
C SER A 116 9.74 7.70 14.49
N SER A 117 8.53 7.45 15.00
CA SER A 117 8.34 6.60 16.18
C SER A 117 8.67 5.12 15.94
N GLY A 118 8.92 4.75 14.67
CA GLY A 118 9.12 3.37 14.24
C GLY A 118 7.83 2.54 14.24
N PHE A 119 7.96 1.31 13.83
CA PHE A 119 6.87 0.35 13.72
C PHE A 119 7.07 -0.82 14.69
N SER A 120 5.99 -1.47 15.08
CA SER A 120 6.05 -2.79 15.71
C SER A 120 6.65 -3.79 14.73
N ALA A 121 7.15 -4.93 15.22
CA ALA A 121 7.71 -5.98 14.35
C ALA A 121 6.74 -6.48 13.28
N SER A 122 5.43 -6.41 13.57
CA SER A 122 4.34 -6.67 12.61
C SER A 122 3.21 -5.66 12.83
N PHE A 123 2.51 -5.34 11.73
CA PHE A 123 1.33 -4.48 11.71
C PHE A 123 0.30 -5.10 10.77
N ASN A 124 -0.96 -5.16 11.20
CA ASN A 124 -2.04 -5.68 10.37
C ASN A 124 -2.69 -4.54 9.57
N LEU A 125 -2.85 -4.72 8.26
CA LEU A 125 -3.45 -3.71 7.38
C LEU A 125 -4.93 -3.42 7.72
N SER A 126 -5.61 -4.30 8.47
CA SER A 126 -6.94 -3.99 8.99
C SER A 126 -6.98 -2.93 10.08
N ASP A 127 -5.83 -2.64 10.70
CA ASP A 127 -5.70 -1.68 11.80
C ASP A 127 -5.48 -0.24 11.33
N LEU A 128 -5.53 0.01 10.02
CA LEU A 128 -5.47 1.36 9.45
C LEU A 128 -6.66 2.18 9.93
N ASP A 129 -6.38 3.35 10.51
CA ASP A 129 -7.34 4.16 11.25
C ASP A 129 -7.44 5.63 10.76
N GLY A 130 -6.83 5.93 9.62
CA GLY A 130 -6.70 7.29 9.08
C GLY A 130 -5.51 8.07 9.62
N LYS A 131 -4.90 7.62 10.74
CA LYS A 131 -3.68 8.22 11.34
C LYS A 131 -2.43 7.40 11.03
N SER A 132 -2.58 6.09 10.93
CA SER A 132 -1.51 5.17 10.54
C SER A 132 -1.51 4.89 9.04
N GLY A 133 -2.49 5.41 8.32
CA GLY A 133 -2.74 5.20 6.92
C GLY A 133 -4.23 4.99 6.64
N PHE A 134 -4.56 4.68 5.39
CA PHE A 134 -5.94 4.51 4.95
C PHE A 134 -6.06 3.43 3.88
N ARG A 135 -7.30 3.02 3.61
CA ARG A 135 -7.63 2.10 2.52
C ARG A 135 -8.45 2.82 1.45
N LEU A 136 -8.07 2.61 0.19
CA LEU A 136 -8.91 2.99 -0.95
C LEU A 136 -9.98 1.93 -1.16
N ILE A 137 -11.21 2.37 -1.35
CA ILE A 137 -12.39 1.53 -1.60
C ILE A 137 -13.07 1.97 -2.90
N ASP A 138 -14.02 1.17 -3.35
CA ASP A 138 -14.79 1.37 -4.59
C ASP A 138 -13.91 1.24 -5.87
N LEU A 139 -12.98 0.27 -5.81
CA LEU A 139 -12.24 -0.18 -6.99
C LEU A 139 -13.02 -1.30 -7.67
N GLU A 140 -13.54 -1.04 -8.86
CA GLU A 140 -14.10 -2.09 -9.70
C GLU A 140 -12.98 -2.97 -10.28
N GLY A 141 -13.17 -4.31 -10.24
CA GLY A 141 -12.24 -5.28 -10.84
C GLY A 141 -11.12 -5.72 -9.89
N SER A 142 -10.24 -6.60 -10.40
CA SER A 142 -9.30 -7.38 -9.57
C SER A 142 -7.81 -7.05 -9.75
N ASP A 143 -7.43 -6.28 -10.77
CA ASP A 143 -6.02 -6.09 -11.16
C ASP A 143 -5.59 -4.62 -10.99
N ALA A 144 -5.62 -4.18 -9.73
CA ALA A 144 -5.24 -2.81 -9.39
C ALA A 144 -3.71 -2.66 -9.28
N VAL A 145 -3.22 -1.50 -9.68
CA VAL A 145 -1.85 -1.04 -9.46
C VAL A 145 -1.92 0.37 -8.89
N ALA A 146 -1.10 0.66 -7.89
CA ALA A 146 -0.99 2.00 -7.33
C ALA A 146 0.48 2.38 -7.14
N LYS A 147 0.80 3.65 -7.39
CA LYS A 147 2.15 4.23 -7.25
C LYS A 147 2.05 5.71 -6.94
N THR A 148 3.15 6.29 -6.43
CA THR A 148 3.26 7.75 -6.40
C THR A 148 3.21 8.32 -7.81
N ALA A 149 2.51 9.44 -7.96
CA ALA A 149 2.50 10.27 -9.17
C ALA A 149 3.45 11.49 -9.02
N GLY A 150 4.07 11.65 -7.82
CA GLY A 150 4.70 12.91 -7.42
C GLY A 150 3.65 13.99 -7.19
N ASP A 151 4.08 15.20 -6.89
CA ASP A 151 3.20 16.36 -6.71
C ASP A 151 2.76 16.90 -8.08
N ILE A 152 1.65 16.36 -8.62
CA ILE A 152 1.16 16.73 -9.97
C ILE A 152 0.31 18.00 -10.00
N ASN A 153 -0.22 18.41 -8.85
CA ASN A 153 -1.05 19.59 -8.72
C ASN A 153 -0.27 20.82 -8.20
N GLY A 154 0.97 20.65 -7.73
CA GLY A 154 1.87 21.70 -7.25
C GLY A 154 1.54 22.22 -5.86
N ASP A 155 0.88 21.42 -5.00
CA ASP A 155 0.45 21.82 -3.66
C ASP A 155 1.45 21.46 -2.55
N GLY A 156 2.52 20.73 -2.89
CA GLY A 156 3.60 20.34 -1.99
C GLY A 156 3.42 18.97 -1.33
N PHE A 157 2.41 18.22 -1.73
CA PHE A 157 2.17 16.83 -1.30
C PHE A 157 2.34 15.89 -2.49
N ASP A 158 2.89 14.71 -2.26
CA ASP A 158 2.89 13.70 -3.30
C ASP A 158 1.48 13.16 -3.51
N ASP A 159 1.14 12.87 -4.78
CA ASP A 159 -0.14 12.34 -5.20
C ASP A 159 -0.03 10.85 -5.53
N LEU A 160 -1.14 10.14 -5.46
CA LEU A 160 -1.22 8.72 -5.77
C LEU A 160 -1.94 8.51 -7.09
N ILE A 161 -1.33 7.75 -8.01
CA ILE A 161 -2.02 7.23 -9.19
C ILE A 161 -2.43 5.78 -8.95
N VAL A 162 -3.69 5.50 -9.25
CA VAL A 162 -4.31 4.18 -9.15
C VAL A 162 -4.86 3.80 -10.51
N SER A 163 -4.64 2.58 -10.94
CA SER A 163 -5.23 2.07 -12.17
C SER A 163 -5.77 0.66 -11.99
N ASN A 164 -6.84 0.35 -12.71
CA ASN A 164 -7.42 -0.96 -12.81
C ASN A 164 -7.76 -1.28 -14.27
N SER A 165 -7.09 -2.28 -14.84
CA SER A 165 -7.22 -2.64 -16.25
C SER A 165 -8.53 -3.40 -16.57
N PHE A 166 -9.19 -3.95 -15.56
CA PHE A 166 -10.44 -4.71 -15.69
C PHE A 166 -11.68 -3.95 -15.19
N ALA A 167 -11.56 -2.66 -14.90
CA ALA A 167 -12.72 -1.84 -14.59
C ALA A 167 -13.61 -1.67 -15.84
N ASP A 168 -14.91 -1.62 -15.62
CA ASP A 168 -15.94 -1.55 -16.67
C ASP A 168 -16.68 -0.19 -16.67
N PRO A 169 -15.96 0.94 -16.77
CA PRO A 169 -16.62 2.25 -16.74
C PRO A 169 -17.62 2.39 -17.87
N ASN A 170 -18.80 2.90 -17.53
CA ASN A 170 -19.92 3.06 -18.47
C ASN A 170 -20.39 1.75 -19.13
N ASP A 171 -20.31 0.63 -18.41
CA ASP A 171 -20.68 -0.71 -18.88
C ASP A 171 -19.83 -1.18 -20.11
N ILE A 172 -18.63 -0.64 -20.30
CA ILE A 172 -17.71 -1.07 -21.36
C ILE A 172 -16.72 -2.07 -20.77
N GLU A 173 -16.93 -3.34 -21.08
CA GLU A 173 -16.17 -4.47 -20.54
C GLU A 173 -14.67 -4.32 -20.74
N ASN A 174 -13.91 -4.41 -19.60
CA ASN A 174 -12.45 -4.35 -19.53
C ASN A 174 -11.83 -3.11 -20.20
N SER A 175 -12.53 -1.97 -20.18
CA SER A 175 -11.98 -0.74 -20.77
C SER A 175 -10.95 -0.05 -19.88
N GLY A 176 -10.91 -0.42 -18.61
CA GLY A 176 -9.97 0.09 -17.60
C GLY A 176 -10.32 1.48 -17.10
N SER A 177 -9.87 1.77 -15.87
CA SER A 177 -9.97 3.11 -15.26
C SER A 177 -8.67 3.48 -14.59
N SER A 178 -8.40 4.78 -14.53
CA SER A 178 -7.28 5.33 -13.75
C SER A 178 -7.78 6.51 -12.94
N TYR A 179 -7.30 6.61 -11.72
CA TYR A 179 -7.66 7.65 -10.76
C TYR A 179 -6.40 8.31 -10.23
N VAL A 180 -6.51 9.57 -9.87
CA VAL A 180 -5.49 10.29 -9.11
C VAL A 180 -6.12 10.72 -7.79
N VAL A 181 -5.45 10.45 -6.67
CA VAL A 181 -5.83 10.91 -5.34
C VAL A 181 -4.80 11.92 -4.89
N PHE A 182 -5.24 13.14 -4.62
CA PHE A 182 -4.34 14.20 -4.16
C PHE A 182 -3.93 14.01 -2.71
N GLY A 183 -2.62 14.20 -2.46
CA GLY A 183 -2.05 14.31 -1.14
C GLY A 183 -2.59 15.51 -0.37
N ARG A 184 -2.49 15.49 0.95
CA ARG A 184 -3.02 16.60 1.78
C ARG A 184 -2.65 16.50 3.24
N SER A 185 -2.41 17.64 3.89
CA SER A 185 -2.14 17.74 5.34
C SER A 185 -3.39 17.66 6.22
N SER A 186 -4.61 17.77 5.65
CA SER A 186 -5.85 17.72 6.43
C SER A 186 -6.17 16.34 7.01
N GLY A 187 -5.34 15.33 6.66
CA GLY A 187 -5.53 13.93 7.05
C GLY A 187 -6.49 13.17 6.14
N PHE A 188 -6.53 11.87 6.34
CA PHE A 188 -7.40 10.94 5.65
C PHE A 188 -8.28 10.21 6.66
N ASP A 189 -9.50 9.88 6.27
CA ASP A 189 -10.32 8.91 7.01
C ASP A 189 -9.73 7.51 6.83
N ALA A 190 -10.08 6.55 7.70
CA ALA A 190 -9.60 5.17 7.60
C ALA A 190 -9.90 4.52 6.24
N THR A 191 -10.92 5.00 5.55
CA THR A 191 -11.27 4.61 4.18
C THR A 191 -11.47 5.85 3.32
N PHE A 192 -10.93 5.81 2.11
CA PHE A 192 -11.13 6.83 1.08
C PHE A 192 -11.86 6.21 -0.10
N ASP A 193 -13.04 6.74 -0.40
CA ASP A 193 -13.91 6.27 -1.47
C ASP A 193 -13.55 6.97 -2.79
N LEU A 194 -13.10 6.20 -3.79
CA LEU A 194 -12.74 6.75 -5.11
C LEU A 194 -13.93 7.37 -5.85
N SER A 195 -15.17 6.95 -5.56
CA SER A 195 -16.36 7.59 -6.13
C SER A 195 -16.57 9.02 -5.61
N SER A 196 -15.88 9.41 -4.53
CA SER A 196 -15.92 10.77 -3.97
C SER A 196 -14.98 11.77 -4.66
N LEU A 197 -14.22 11.33 -5.66
CA LEU A 197 -13.33 12.22 -6.41
C LEU A 197 -14.14 13.26 -7.17
N ASP A 198 -13.79 14.55 -7.01
CA ASP A 198 -14.56 15.69 -7.51
C ASP A 198 -13.71 16.77 -8.20
N GLY A 199 -12.43 16.50 -8.39
CA GLY A 199 -11.45 17.44 -8.96
C GLY A 199 -10.72 18.28 -7.90
N SER A 200 -11.23 18.36 -6.67
CA SER A 200 -10.55 19.06 -5.57
C SER A 200 -9.70 18.13 -4.70
N ASN A 201 -10.04 16.85 -4.66
CA ASN A 201 -9.37 15.80 -3.91
C ASN A 201 -8.73 14.73 -4.81
N GLY A 202 -8.81 14.93 -6.14
CA GLY A 202 -8.36 14.00 -7.16
C GLY A 202 -9.35 13.92 -8.35
N PHE A 203 -9.09 13.05 -9.30
CA PHE A 203 -9.91 12.83 -10.49
C PHE A 203 -9.73 11.43 -11.07
#